data_892bb04cb6871c170bc833eef122bb8c
#
_entry.id   892bb04cb6871c170bc833eef122bb8c
#
_cell.length_a   1.000
_cell.length_b   1.000
_cell.length_c   1.000
_cell.angle_alpha   90.00
_cell.angle_beta   90.00
_cell.angle_gamma   90.00
#
_symmetry.space_group_name_H-M   'P 1'
#
loop_
_entity.id
_entity.type
_entity.pdbx_description
1 polymer ?
#
loop_
_entity_poly.entity_id
_entity_poly.type
_entity_poly.pdbx_seq_one_letter_code
_entity_poly.pdbx_strand_id
1 'polypeptide(L)'
;GHRPTGAYDILAAMQTQTGRKIAPPTVYRTLDFLRQQGLVHRIESLNAYVGCRAPGRPHDVQFMICRRCGTAVELDDRRIARSLEAVAAAAGFVIENRVVELSGRCARCVAPPDGSPGPA
;
A
#
# COMPACT_ATOMS: atom_id res chain seq x y z
N GLY A 1 -11.28 -1.97 -0.01
CA GLY A 1 -10.03 -1.22 -0.04
C GLY A 1 -9.89 -0.33 1.18
N HIS A 2 -8.68 -0.01 1.51
CA HIS A 2 -8.37 0.83 2.65
C HIS A 2 -7.80 2.16 2.18
N ARG A 3 -8.04 3.22 2.97
CA ARG A 3 -7.40 4.50 2.72
C ARG A 3 -6.03 4.51 3.40
N PRO A 4 -4.97 4.80 2.66
CA PRO A 4 -3.65 4.96 3.26
C PRO A 4 -3.62 6.14 4.21
N THR A 5 -2.88 6.01 5.31
CA THR A 5 -2.79 7.04 6.34
C THR A 5 -1.33 7.45 6.51
N GLY A 6 -1.05 8.74 6.43
CA GLY A 6 0.30 9.27 6.64
C GLY A 6 0.74 9.15 8.09
N ALA A 7 2.06 9.19 8.30
CA ALA A 7 2.63 9.03 9.64
C ALA A 7 2.17 10.11 10.62
N TYR A 8 2.03 11.34 10.15
CA TYR A 8 1.57 12.43 11.02
C TYR A 8 0.11 12.29 11.42
N ASP A 9 -0.73 11.75 10.54
CA ASP A 9 -2.13 11.48 10.87
C ASP A 9 -2.24 10.34 11.88
N ILE A 10 -1.39 9.34 11.74
CA ILE A 10 -1.29 8.26 12.72
C ILE A 10 -0.84 8.80 14.07
N LEU A 11 0.15 9.68 14.07
CA LEU A 11 0.64 10.34 15.28
C LEU A 11 -0.50 11.10 15.98
N ALA A 12 -1.26 11.88 15.22
CA ALA A 12 -2.38 12.66 15.78
C ALA A 12 -3.44 11.74 16.39
N ALA A 13 -3.76 10.64 15.72
CA ALA A 13 -4.72 9.67 16.23
C ALA A 13 -4.24 9.00 17.53
N MET A 14 -2.96 8.64 17.58
CA MET A 14 -2.36 8.04 18.77
C MET A 14 -2.37 9.02 19.96
N GLN A 15 -2.04 10.30 19.72
CA GLN A 15 -2.07 11.32 20.76
C GLN A 15 -3.49 11.54 21.30
N THR A 16 -4.48 11.54 20.41
CA THR A 16 -5.88 11.67 20.81
C THR A 16 -6.32 10.50 21.68
N GLN A 17 -5.98 9.27 21.29
CA GLN A 17 -6.39 8.08 22.01
C GLN A 17 -5.71 7.92 23.36
N THR A 18 -4.44 8.27 23.45
CA THR A 18 -3.65 8.08 24.67
C THR A 18 -3.67 9.31 25.58
N GLY A 19 -4.05 10.46 25.07
CA GLY A 19 -3.96 11.73 25.81
C GLY A 19 -2.53 12.18 26.07
N ARG A 20 -1.55 11.57 25.41
CA ARG A 20 -0.12 11.86 25.60
C ARG A 20 0.48 12.47 24.34
N LYS A 21 1.48 13.30 24.53
CA LYS A 21 2.33 13.71 23.43
C LYS A 21 3.24 12.56 23.03
N ILE A 22 3.24 12.25 21.74
CA ILE A 22 4.08 11.20 21.17
C ILE A 22 5.02 11.87 20.18
N ALA A 23 6.32 11.64 20.35
CA ALA A 23 7.32 12.20 19.44
C ALA A 23 7.25 11.50 18.07
N PRO A 24 7.42 12.23 16.94
CA PRO A 24 7.42 11.61 15.62
C PRO A 24 8.37 10.42 15.48
N PRO A 25 9.60 10.42 16.02
CA PRO A 25 10.47 9.24 15.94
C PRO A 25 9.85 7.98 16.52
N THR A 26 9.03 8.10 17.56
CA THR A 26 8.34 6.95 18.16
C THR A 26 7.35 6.34 17.18
N VAL A 27 6.60 7.16 16.45
CA VAL A 27 5.66 6.68 15.43
C VAL A 27 6.41 5.95 14.31
N TYR A 28 7.49 6.52 13.81
CA TYR A 28 8.28 5.87 12.74
C TYR A 28 8.88 4.55 13.17
N ARG A 29 9.39 4.46 14.40
CA ARG A 29 9.91 3.18 14.93
C ARG A 29 8.82 2.15 15.07
N THR A 30 7.63 2.55 15.52
CA THR A 30 6.49 1.66 15.65
C THR A 30 6.05 1.15 14.28
N LEU A 31 5.98 2.02 13.29
CA LEU A 31 5.60 1.65 11.92
C LEU A 31 6.64 0.71 11.30
N ASP A 32 7.93 0.99 11.50
CA ASP A 32 8.98 0.10 11.01
C ASP A 32 8.89 -1.28 11.65
N PHE A 33 8.64 -1.35 12.95
CA PHE A 33 8.43 -2.61 13.64
C PHE A 33 7.24 -3.38 13.06
N LEU A 34 6.10 -2.69 12.86
CA LEU A 34 4.90 -3.31 12.31
C LEU A 34 5.12 -3.79 10.88
N ARG A 35 5.90 -3.06 10.09
CA ARG A 35 6.27 -3.48 8.74
C ARG A 35 7.11 -4.75 8.77
N GLN A 36 8.09 -4.83 9.67
CA GLN A 36 8.93 -6.01 9.81
C GLN A 36 8.11 -7.23 10.22
N GLN A 37 7.05 -7.02 10.99
CA GLN A 37 6.14 -8.09 11.39
C GLN A 37 5.09 -8.42 10.32
N GLY A 38 5.07 -7.71 9.20
CA GLY A 38 4.10 -7.93 8.14
C GLY A 38 2.69 -7.47 8.46
N LEU A 39 2.51 -6.64 9.47
CA LEU A 39 1.19 -6.17 9.91
C LEU A 39 0.75 -4.90 9.19
N VAL A 40 1.70 -4.13 8.68
CA VAL A 40 1.47 -2.86 8.01
C VAL A 40 2.34 -2.81 6.76
N HIS A 41 1.81 -2.22 5.70
CA HIS A 41 2.56 -1.94 4.47
C HIS A 41 2.66 -0.45 4.23
N ARG A 42 3.80 -0.03 3.69
CA ARG A 42 3.99 1.34 3.25
C ARG A 42 3.74 1.43 1.75
N ILE A 43 2.93 2.40 1.35
CA ILE A 43 2.74 2.73 -0.07
C ILE A 43 3.76 3.79 -0.42
N GLU A 44 4.76 3.42 -1.23
CA GLU A 44 5.92 4.26 -1.52
C GLU A 44 5.53 5.57 -2.18
N SER A 45 4.66 5.51 -3.18
CA SER A 45 4.27 6.70 -3.95
C SER A 45 3.50 7.73 -3.12
N LEU A 46 2.84 7.30 -2.05
CA LEU A 46 2.04 8.16 -1.19
C LEU A 46 2.72 8.49 0.13
N ASN A 47 3.81 7.81 0.45
CA ASN A 47 4.44 7.85 1.77
C ASN A 47 3.39 7.67 2.87
N ALA A 48 2.56 6.67 2.73
CA ALA A 48 1.45 6.38 3.61
C ALA A 48 1.40 4.90 3.95
N TYR A 49 0.60 4.53 4.93
CA TYR A 49 0.59 3.19 5.50
C TYR A 49 -0.82 2.60 5.46
N VAL A 50 -0.89 1.30 5.23
CA VAL A 50 -2.14 0.53 5.29
C VAL A 50 -1.89 -0.75 6.08
N GLY A 51 -2.93 -1.25 6.76
CA GLY A 51 -2.88 -2.54 7.41
C GLY A 51 -2.80 -3.68 6.40
N CYS A 52 -2.10 -4.74 6.76
CA CYS A 52 -1.97 -5.92 5.89
C CYS A 52 -3.27 -6.73 5.89
N ARG A 53 -3.70 -7.18 4.70
CA ARG A 53 -4.87 -8.06 4.55
C ARG A 53 -4.63 -9.46 5.09
N ALA A 54 -3.39 -9.94 5.00
CA ALA A 54 -3.02 -11.30 5.37
C ALA A 54 -1.78 -11.29 6.26
N PRO A 55 -1.88 -10.73 7.48
CA PRO A 55 -0.72 -10.64 8.37
C PRO A 55 -0.19 -12.02 8.73
N GLY A 56 1.11 -12.11 8.91
CA GLY A 56 1.79 -13.34 9.29
C GLY A 56 2.09 -14.28 8.14
N ARG A 57 1.64 -13.98 6.92
CA ARG A 57 1.97 -14.77 5.73
C ARG A 57 2.96 -14.02 4.86
N PRO A 58 4.08 -14.66 4.44
CA PRO A 58 4.92 -14.07 3.41
C PRO A 58 4.12 -13.94 2.12
N HIS A 59 4.10 -12.75 1.55
CA HIS A 59 3.45 -12.51 0.27
C HIS A 59 4.03 -11.26 -0.38
N ASP A 60 3.91 -11.19 -1.69
CA ASP A 60 4.33 -10.02 -2.42
C ASP A 60 3.32 -8.89 -2.25
N VAL A 61 3.82 -7.70 -2.00
CA VAL A 61 2.99 -6.52 -1.78
C VAL A 61 2.78 -5.79 -3.09
N GLN A 62 1.53 -5.73 -3.52
CA GLN A 62 1.13 -5.09 -4.76
C GLN A 62 -0.11 -4.25 -4.47
N PHE A 63 -0.14 -3.02 -4.98
CA PHE A 63 -1.26 -2.12 -4.74
C PHE A 63 -1.81 -1.54 -6.02
N MET A 64 -3.12 -1.38 -6.06
CA MET A 64 -3.81 -0.50 -7.01
C MET A 64 -4.33 0.70 -6.24
N ILE A 65 -3.95 1.89 -6.67
CA ILE A 65 -4.23 3.13 -5.96
C ILE A 65 -5.12 4.00 -6.82
N CYS A 66 -6.30 4.36 -6.30
CA CYS A 66 -7.18 5.29 -6.98
C CYS A 66 -6.73 6.73 -6.67
N ARG A 67 -6.35 7.45 -7.70
CA ARG A 67 -5.90 8.84 -7.55
C ARG A 67 -7.06 9.79 -7.25
N ARG A 68 -8.29 9.37 -7.49
CA ARG A 68 -9.46 10.21 -7.31
C ARG A 68 -10.04 10.10 -5.89
N CYS A 69 -10.30 8.89 -5.41
CA CYS A 69 -10.88 8.69 -4.09
C CYS A 69 -9.87 8.33 -3.00
N GLY A 70 -8.61 8.07 -3.39
CA GLY A 70 -7.54 7.77 -2.44
C GLY A 70 -7.54 6.36 -1.90
N THR A 71 -8.46 5.50 -2.35
CA THR A 71 -8.51 4.11 -1.89
C THR A 71 -7.35 3.31 -2.49
N ALA A 72 -6.72 2.49 -1.67
CA ALA A 72 -5.72 1.53 -2.11
C ALA A 72 -6.24 0.12 -1.90
N VAL A 73 -6.04 -0.73 -2.90
CA VAL A 73 -6.40 -2.15 -2.85
C VAL A 73 -5.13 -2.97 -2.90
N GLU A 74 -4.91 -3.79 -1.88
CA GLU A 74 -3.81 -4.73 -1.86
C GLU A 74 -4.14 -5.94 -2.71
N LEU A 75 -3.19 -6.35 -3.54
CA LEU A 75 -3.27 -7.55 -4.34
C LEU A 75 -2.22 -8.55 -3.87
N ASP A 76 -2.56 -9.83 -3.97
CA ASP A 76 -1.62 -10.92 -3.76
C ASP A 76 -1.74 -11.87 -4.95
N ASP A 77 -1.14 -11.48 -6.07
CA ASP A 77 -1.23 -12.21 -7.32
C ASP A 77 0.14 -12.73 -7.72
N ARG A 78 0.30 -14.05 -7.64
CA ARG A 78 1.56 -14.72 -7.95
C ARG A 78 1.95 -14.61 -9.41
N ARG A 79 0.99 -14.41 -10.30
CA ARG A 79 1.28 -14.29 -11.76
C ARG A 79 2.14 -13.05 -12.01
N ILE A 80 1.90 -11.96 -11.27
CA ILE A 80 2.69 -10.75 -11.41
C ILE A 80 4.12 -10.99 -10.92
N ALA A 81 4.28 -11.60 -9.76
CA ALA A 81 5.59 -11.90 -9.20
C ALA A 81 6.38 -12.83 -10.13
N ARG A 82 5.74 -13.87 -10.67
CA ARG A 82 6.38 -14.80 -11.60
C ARG A 82 6.82 -14.12 -12.88
N SER A 83 6.00 -13.21 -13.42
CA SER A 83 6.37 -12.45 -14.60
C SER A 83 7.59 -11.58 -14.38
N LEU A 84 7.63 -10.88 -13.23
CA LEU A 84 8.77 -10.05 -12.88
C LEU A 84 10.03 -10.87 -12.68
N GLU A 85 9.93 -12.02 -12.03
CA GLU A 85 11.06 -12.92 -11.82
C GLU A 85 11.59 -13.47 -13.14
N ALA A 86 10.70 -13.83 -14.06
CA ALA A 86 11.10 -14.34 -15.38
C ALA A 86 11.84 -13.26 -16.18
N VAL A 87 11.34 -12.03 -16.16
CA VAL A 87 11.99 -10.90 -16.84
C VAL A 87 13.37 -10.63 -16.25
N ALA A 88 13.48 -10.61 -14.93
CA ALA A 88 14.75 -10.38 -14.24
C ALA A 88 15.74 -11.50 -14.54
N ALA A 89 15.31 -12.76 -14.49
CA ALA A 89 16.17 -13.89 -14.76
C ALA A 89 16.73 -13.86 -16.20
N ALA A 90 15.88 -13.50 -17.17
CA ALA A 90 16.30 -13.37 -18.56
C ALA A 90 17.39 -12.29 -18.72
N ALA A 91 17.38 -11.27 -17.87
CA ALA A 91 18.38 -10.20 -17.87
C ALA A 91 19.60 -10.51 -16.98
N GLY A 92 19.63 -11.67 -16.33
CA GLY A 92 20.67 -12.00 -15.36
C GLY A 92 20.60 -11.14 -14.08
N PHE A 93 19.41 -10.66 -13.73
CA PHE A 93 19.21 -9.73 -12.65
C PHE A 93 18.60 -10.44 -11.43
N VAL A 94 19.13 -10.17 -10.24
CA VAL A 94 18.61 -10.70 -8.97
C VAL A 94 17.76 -9.63 -8.31
N ILE A 95 16.49 -9.95 -8.09
CA ILE A 95 15.56 -9.03 -7.42
C ILE A 95 15.78 -9.12 -5.92
N GLU A 96 16.15 -8.03 -5.28
CA GLU A 96 16.27 -7.95 -3.84
C GLU A 96 15.04 -7.35 -3.19
N ASN A 97 14.32 -6.49 -3.90
CA ASN A 97 13.11 -5.87 -3.41
C ASN A 97 12.17 -5.58 -4.58
N ARG A 98 10.87 -5.75 -4.37
CA ARG A 98 9.85 -5.44 -5.36
C ARG A 98 8.84 -4.47 -4.79
N VAL A 99 8.58 -3.40 -5.54
CA VAL A 99 7.49 -2.48 -5.24
C VAL A 99 6.60 -2.43 -6.48
N VAL A 100 5.35 -2.84 -6.32
CA VAL A 100 4.38 -2.82 -7.42
C VAL A 100 3.21 -1.94 -7.00
N GLU A 101 3.09 -0.80 -7.65
CA GLU A 101 2.03 0.15 -7.39
C GLU A 101 1.44 0.60 -8.72
N LEU A 102 0.16 0.35 -8.91
CA LEU A 102 -0.57 0.81 -10.07
C LEU A 102 -1.40 2.02 -9.66
N SER A 103 -1.22 3.11 -10.36
CA SER A 103 -1.91 4.36 -10.09
C SER A 103 -2.93 4.62 -11.19
N GLY A 104 -4.17 4.87 -10.81
CA GLY A 104 -5.23 5.08 -11.78
C GLY A 104 -6.54 5.46 -11.11
N ARG A 105 -7.65 4.92 -11.63
CA ARG A 105 -8.98 5.15 -11.07
C ARG A 105 -9.69 3.84 -10.81
N CYS A 106 -10.32 3.72 -9.64
CA CYS A 106 -11.08 2.53 -9.29
C CYS A 106 -12.39 2.45 -10.09
N ALA A 107 -13.05 1.29 -9.99
CA ALA A 107 -14.27 1.04 -10.76
C ALA A 107 -15.35 2.10 -10.53
N ARG A 108 -15.48 2.61 -9.31
CA ARG A 108 -16.44 3.66 -9.00
C ARG A 108 -16.06 5.02 -9.59
N CYS A 109 -14.78 5.29 -9.73
CA CYS A 109 -14.28 6.58 -10.22
C CYS A 109 -14.10 6.62 -11.73
N VAL A 110 -14.08 5.46 -12.38
CA VAL A 110 -14.00 5.35 -13.84
C VAL A 110 -15.35 5.69 -14.48
N ALA A 111 -16.47 5.32 -13.83
CA ALA A 111 -17.78 5.53 -14.39
C ALA A 111 -18.06 7.03 -14.58
N PRO A 112 -18.47 7.47 -15.79
CA PRO A 112 -18.84 8.87 -16.01
C PRO A 112 -20.03 9.29 -15.13
N PRO A 113 -20.14 10.59 -14.78
CA PRO A 113 -21.24 11.08 -13.96
C PRO A 113 -22.64 10.86 -14.58
N ASP A 114 -22.72 10.72 -15.90
CA ASP A 114 -23.97 10.49 -16.62
C ASP A 114 -24.39 9.03 -16.65
N GLY A 115 -23.64 8.13 -16.01
CA GLY A 115 -23.93 6.71 -15.99
C GLY A 115 -23.47 5.94 -17.22
N SER A 116 -22.79 6.58 -18.17
CA SER A 116 -22.23 5.89 -19.32
C SER A 116 -21.13 4.93 -18.88
N PRO A 117 -20.86 3.84 -19.66
CA PRO A 117 -19.75 2.97 -19.34
C PRO A 117 -18.43 3.73 -19.40
N GLY A 118 -17.59 3.51 -18.39
CA GLY A 118 -16.27 4.08 -18.39
C GLY A 118 -15.37 3.44 -19.44
N PRO A 119 -14.20 4.05 -19.71
CA PRO A 119 -13.22 3.43 -20.60
C PRO A 119 -12.74 2.08 -20.03
N ALA A 120 -12.47 1.16 -20.94
CA ALA A 120 -11.99 -0.17 -20.57
C ALA A 120 -10.56 -0.11 -20.01
#